data_d5b06fb03a8354a57006137fb8c0aeac
#
_entry.id   d5b06fb03a8354a57006137fb8c0aeac
#
_cell.length_a   1.000
_cell.length_b   1.000
_cell.length_c   1.000
_cell.angle_alpha   90.00
_cell.angle_beta   90.00
_cell.angle_gamma   90.00
#
_symmetry.space_group_name_H-M   'P 1'
#
loop_
_entity.id
_entity.type
_entity.pdbx_description
1 polymer ?
#
loop_
_entity_poly.entity_id
_entity_poly.type
_entity_poly.pdbx_seq_one_letter_code
_entity_poly.pdbx_strand_id
1 'polypeptide(L)'
;LNVPADIAVLDAAGLDIFPGFVDAHTHIGLDGYGIGYEGCDYNEMNDIWTPQLRAIDGINPRDPSFAHAREAGITCVCTGPGSANVLGGTFTAIKTVGERVDNMIVKEAVAMKCAFGENPKRCYKDKCDSTRMSTAAFLRGALASARDYGARKAAANGDVTKMPAYNQKLEALLPVLDHTIPLKAHAHQAN
;
A
#
# COMPACT_ATOMS: atom_id res chain seq x y z
N LEU A 1 6.77 4.45 44.02
CA LEU A 1 7.83 4.16 43.04
C LEU A 1 9.04 5.02 43.37
N ASN A 2 10.22 4.42 43.64
CA ASN A 2 11.47 5.16 43.77
C ASN A 2 11.97 5.44 42.36
N VAL A 3 11.82 6.67 41.91
CA VAL A 3 12.35 7.12 40.60
C VAL A 3 13.78 7.62 40.81
N PRO A 4 14.79 7.11 40.08
CA PRO A 4 16.15 7.65 40.14
C PRO A 4 16.17 9.16 39.82
N ALA A 5 17.07 9.89 40.51
CA ALA A 5 17.08 11.37 40.44
C ALA A 5 17.50 11.95 39.06
N ASP A 6 18.09 11.12 38.20
CA ASP A 6 18.57 11.47 36.85
C ASP A 6 17.57 11.17 35.73
N ILE A 7 16.38 10.66 36.10
CA ILE A 7 15.33 10.38 35.10
C ILE A 7 14.35 11.57 35.03
N ALA A 8 14.08 12.01 33.80
CA ALA A 8 13.05 13.02 33.53
C ALA A 8 11.66 12.45 33.91
N VAL A 9 10.93 13.20 34.73
CA VAL A 9 9.57 12.86 35.14
C VAL A 9 8.58 13.78 34.46
N LEU A 10 7.59 13.19 33.80
CA LEU A 10 6.45 13.92 33.26
C LEU A 10 5.27 13.72 34.21
N ASP A 11 4.74 14.81 34.76
CA ASP A 11 3.51 14.77 35.56
C ASP A 11 2.31 14.64 34.59
N ALA A 12 1.62 13.51 34.66
CA ALA A 12 0.42 13.19 33.88
C ALA A 12 -0.84 13.18 34.75
N ALA A 13 -0.84 13.85 35.94
CA ALA A 13 -2.01 13.90 36.78
C ALA A 13 -3.22 14.51 36.06
N GLY A 14 -4.33 13.78 36.01
CA GLY A 14 -5.55 14.15 35.32
C GLY A 14 -5.55 13.89 33.81
N LEU A 15 -4.51 13.22 33.27
CA LEU A 15 -4.43 12.80 31.87
C LEU A 15 -4.58 11.29 31.75
N ASP A 16 -5.21 10.85 30.65
CA ASP A 16 -5.23 9.44 30.26
C ASP A 16 -4.03 9.15 29.33
N ILE A 17 -3.38 8.02 29.55
CA ILE A 17 -2.24 7.57 28.74
C ILE A 17 -2.69 6.44 27.81
N PHE A 18 -2.60 6.66 26.51
CA PHE A 18 -2.93 5.68 25.48
C PHE A 18 -1.68 5.24 24.72
N PRO A 19 -1.67 4.01 24.17
CA PRO A 19 -0.73 3.67 23.09
C PRO A 19 -0.92 4.60 21.92
N GLY A 20 0.15 4.87 21.14
CA GLY A 20 0.02 5.64 19.90
C GLY A 20 -0.97 4.99 18.95
N PHE A 21 -1.82 5.81 18.33
CA PHE A 21 -2.83 5.32 17.38
C PHE A 21 -2.18 4.82 16.09
N VAL A 22 -2.89 3.87 15.45
CA VAL A 22 -2.54 3.31 14.14
C VAL A 22 -3.61 3.73 13.15
N ASP A 23 -3.24 4.50 12.12
CA ASP A 23 -4.12 4.77 10.98
C ASP A 23 -3.98 3.62 9.96
N ALA A 24 -5.05 2.88 9.78
CA ALA A 24 -5.05 1.69 8.91
C ALA A 24 -5.15 2.02 7.41
N HIS A 25 -5.41 3.27 7.02
CA HIS A 25 -5.58 3.65 5.62
C HIS A 25 -5.30 5.13 5.37
N THR A 26 -4.14 5.42 4.80
CA THR A 26 -3.78 6.77 4.39
C THR A 26 -2.95 6.74 3.09
N HIS A 27 -2.62 7.92 2.57
CA HIS A 27 -1.73 8.12 1.42
C HIS A 27 -0.58 9.08 1.76
N ILE A 28 -0.39 9.42 3.04
CA ILE A 28 0.65 10.38 3.46
C ILE A 28 2.03 9.89 3.05
N GLY A 29 2.86 10.84 2.63
CA GLY A 29 4.17 10.57 2.05
C GLY A 29 4.14 10.25 0.55
N LEU A 30 2.97 9.88 -0.02
CA LEU A 30 2.76 9.62 -1.46
C LEU A 30 1.87 10.66 -2.12
N ASP A 31 0.94 11.26 -1.37
CA ASP A 31 0.10 12.37 -1.76
C ASP A 31 0.41 13.52 -0.79
N GLY A 32 1.43 14.27 -1.11
CA GLY A 32 2.05 15.21 -0.20
C GLY A 32 2.13 16.63 -0.72
N TYR A 33 2.90 17.43 -0.01
CA TYR A 33 3.14 18.84 -0.31
C TYR A 33 4.19 18.97 -1.43
N GLY A 34 3.74 19.08 -2.65
CA GLY A 34 4.58 19.34 -3.81
C GLY A 34 4.03 20.48 -4.65
N ILE A 35 4.84 21.01 -5.56
CA ILE A 35 4.42 22.01 -6.54
C ILE A 35 3.94 21.27 -7.80
N GLY A 36 2.67 21.41 -8.11
CA GLY A 36 2.06 20.73 -9.27
C GLY A 36 1.97 19.23 -9.08
N TYR A 37 2.46 18.45 -10.03
CA TYR A 37 2.37 16.99 -10.04
C TYR A 37 3.44 16.29 -9.19
N GLU A 38 4.47 17.00 -8.75
CA GLU A 38 5.60 16.45 -8.00
C GLU A 38 5.19 15.69 -6.73
N GLY A 39 4.18 16.19 -6.01
CA GLY A 39 3.69 15.57 -4.77
C GLY A 39 2.67 14.44 -4.98
N CYS A 40 2.38 14.03 -6.22
CA CYS A 40 1.26 13.14 -6.55
C CYS A 40 1.74 11.74 -6.97
N ASP A 41 2.40 11.01 -6.08
CA ASP A 41 2.95 9.67 -6.36
C ASP A 41 2.03 8.51 -5.95
N TYR A 42 0.85 8.80 -5.44
CA TYR A 42 -0.07 7.77 -4.92
C TYR A 42 -0.91 7.05 -5.99
N ASN A 43 -0.93 7.52 -7.25
CA ASN A 43 -1.65 6.86 -8.35
C ASN A 43 -0.79 6.76 -9.61
N GLU A 44 -0.55 5.55 -10.08
CA GLU A 44 -0.06 5.34 -11.44
C GLU A 44 -1.19 5.60 -12.45
N MET A 45 -0.94 6.43 -13.46
CA MET A 45 -1.98 6.89 -14.39
C MET A 45 -1.84 6.31 -15.80
N ASN A 46 -0.81 5.51 -16.07
CA ASN A 46 -0.53 4.99 -17.41
C ASN A 46 -0.85 3.50 -17.59
N ASP A 47 -1.02 2.77 -16.49
CA ASP A 47 -1.32 1.34 -16.49
C ASP A 47 -2.38 1.03 -15.43
N ILE A 48 -3.49 0.42 -15.85
CA ILE A 48 -4.64 0.13 -14.97
C ILE A 48 -4.35 -0.96 -13.92
N TRP A 49 -3.31 -1.76 -14.12
CA TRP A 49 -2.91 -2.79 -13.17
C TRP A 49 -1.40 -2.82 -12.95
N THR A 50 -0.99 -2.43 -11.77
CA THR A 50 0.39 -2.23 -11.36
C THR A 50 0.68 -2.90 -10.00
N PRO A 51 0.39 -4.20 -9.84
CA PRO A 51 0.54 -4.89 -8.57
C PRO A 51 2.00 -4.93 -8.07
N GLN A 52 2.98 -4.76 -8.98
CA GLN A 52 4.41 -4.75 -8.66
C GLN A 52 4.89 -3.46 -7.98
N LEU A 53 4.08 -2.39 -7.98
CA LEU A 53 4.47 -1.15 -7.33
C LEU A 53 4.40 -1.29 -5.81
N ARG A 54 5.36 -0.68 -5.13
CA ARG A 54 5.48 -0.71 -3.68
C ARG A 54 5.45 0.69 -3.12
N ALA A 55 4.62 0.93 -2.13
CA ALA A 55 4.52 2.26 -1.50
C ALA A 55 5.87 2.78 -1.00
N ILE A 56 6.72 1.89 -0.49
CA ILE A 56 8.04 2.26 0.06
C ILE A 56 8.96 2.93 -0.95
N ASP A 57 8.76 2.71 -2.25
CA ASP A 57 9.60 3.29 -3.30
C ASP A 57 9.25 4.76 -3.60
N GLY A 58 8.04 5.21 -3.23
CA GLY A 58 7.55 6.58 -3.48
C GLY A 58 7.39 7.45 -2.23
N ILE A 59 7.50 6.88 -1.03
CA ILE A 59 7.27 7.64 0.20
C ILE A 59 8.34 8.72 0.41
N ASN A 60 7.90 9.96 0.55
CA ASN A 60 8.73 11.06 1.05
C ASN A 60 8.70 11.08 2.60
N PRO A 61 9.77 10.65 3.31
CA PRO A 61 9.78 10.61 4.77
C PRO A 61 9.76 12.00 5.42
N ARG A 62 10.00 13.05 4.64
CA ARG A 62 10.00 14.45 5.11
C ARG A 62 8.67 15.16 4.85
N ASP A 63 7.65 14.44 4.38
CA ASP A 63 6.32 15.03 4.19
C ASP A 63 5.78 15.57 5.53
N PRO A 64 5.35 16.84 5.60
CA PRO A 64 4.80 17.47 6.81
C PRO A 64 3.62 16.71 7.40
N SER A 65 2.87 15.94 6.60
CA SER A 65 1.75 15.13 7.09
C SER A 65 2.16 14.12 8.15
N PHE A 66 3.41 13.64 8.15
CA PHE A 66 3.92 12.78 9.22
C PHE A 66 4.02 13.50 10.58
N ALA A 67 4.42 14.78 10.55
CA ALA A 67 4.44 15.61 11.78
C ALA A 67 3.02 15.83 12.29
N HIS A 68 2.09 16.22 11.41
CA HIS A 68 0.69 16.43 11.77
C HIS A 68 0.03 15.15 12.32
N ALA A 69 0.36 13.98 11.75
CA ALA A 69 -0.11 12.71 12.28
C ALA A 69 0.39 12.46 13.72
N ARG A 70 1.66 12.74 14.01
CA ARG A 70 2.22 12.62 15.37
C ARG A 70 1.57 13.59 16.35
N GLU A 71 1.34 14.84 15.95
CA GLU A 71 0.63 15.83 16.76
C GLU A 71 -0.78 15.38 17.14
N ALA A 72 -1.43 14.58 16.26
CA ALA A 72 -2.71 13.95 16.53
C ALA A 72 -2.61 12.60 17.30
N GLY A 73 -1.41 12.21 17.75
CA GLY A 73 -1.18 10.95 18.47
C GLY A 73 -1.08 9.70 17.60
N ILE A 74 -1.01 9.85 16.26
CA ILE A 74 -0.86 8.73 15.33
C ILE A 74 0.63 8.43 15.16
N THR A 75 1.07 7.27 15.64
CA THR A 75 2.48 6.86 15.66
C THR A 75 2.85 5.83 14.59
N CYS A 76 1.83 5.23 13.96
CA CYS A 76 1.99 4.26 12.87
C CYS A 76 0.89 4.46 11.84
N VAL A 77 1.24 4.34 10.58
CA VAL A 77 0.27 4.46 9.47
C VAL A 77 0.45 3.32 8.47
N CYS A 78 -0.66 2.88 7.88
CA CYS A 78 -0.65 2.06 6.68
C CYS A 78 -0.85 3.00 5.48
N THR A 79 0.22 3.36 4.80
CA THR A 79 0.19 4.22 3.61
C THR A 79 0.44 3.42 2.35
N GLY A 80 -0.12 3.87 1.23
CA GLY A 80 0.00 3.16 -0.03
C GLY A 80 -0.78 3.79 -1.17
N PRO A 81 -0.89 3.07 -2.31
CA PRO A 81 -1.52 3.58 -3.50
C PRO A 81 -2.97 4.03 -3.32
N GLY A 82 -3.36 5.07 -4.06
CA GLY A 82 -4.72 5.53 -4.19
C GLY A 82 -5.61 4.55 -4.95
N SER A 83 -6.75 5.05 -5.44
CA SER A 83 -7.81 4.20 -5.97
C SER A 83 -7.99 4.31 -7.49
N ALA A 84 -7.03 4.87 -8.22
CA ALA A 84 -7.13 4.99 -9.68
C ALA A 84 -7.06 3.64 -10.39
N ASN A 85 -6.26 2.71 -9.90
CA ASN A 85 -5.94 1.45 -10.54
C ASN A 85 -6.84 0.32 -10.07
N VAL A 86 -7.14 -0.64 -10.95
CA VAL A 86 -7.79 -1.90 -10.56
C VAL A 86 -6.91 -2.69 -9.60
N LEU A 87 -5.59 -2.70 -9.86
CA LEU A 87 -4.55 -3.18 -8.94
C LEU A 87 -3.46 -2.10 -8.89
N GLY A 88 -3.23 -1.51 -7.72
CA GLY A 88 -2.41 -0.32 -7.57
C GLY A 88 -1.03 -0.55 -6.94
N GLY A 89 -0.78 -1.73 -6.40
CA GLY A 89 0.46 -2.01 -5.66
C GLY A 89 0.24 -2.26 -4.17
N THR A 90 1.33 -2.40 -3.43
CA THR A 90 1.29 -2.76 -2.01
C THR A 90 1.29 -1.55 -1.08
N PHE A 91 0.45 -1.64 -0.05
CA PHE A 91 0.51 -0.79 1.14
C PHE A 91 1.65 -1.24 2.05
N THR A 92 2.24 -0.31 2.77
CA THR A 92 3.24 -0.54 3.81
C THR A 92 2.76 0.02 5.16
N ALA A 93 3.15 -0.62 6.26
CA ALA A 93 3.00 -0.06 7.60
C ALA A 93 4.32 0.56 8.03
N ILE A 94 4.29 1.84 8.39
CA ILE A 94 5.49 2.59 8.79
C ILE A 94 5.23 3.43 10.04
N LYS A 95 6.29 3.70 10.79
CA LYS A 95 6.27 4.72 11.85
C LYS A 95 6.15 6.11 11.23
N THR A 96 5.52 7.03 11.94
CA THR A 96 5.39 8.43 11.52
C THR A 96 6.64 9.26 11.82
N VAL A 97 7.70 8.65 12.33
CA VAL A 97 8.98 9.28 12.65
C VAL A 97 10.13 8.53 11.97
N GLY A 98 11.05 9.28 11.39
CA GLY A 98 12.25 8.77 10.72
C GLY A 98 12.72 9.74 9.64
N GLU A 99 13.97 9.60 9.21
CA GLU A 99 14.57 10.41 8.14
C GLU A 99 14.68 9.65 6.82
N ARG A 100 14.63 8.32 6.88
CA ARG A 100 14.69 7.41 5.75
C ARG A 100 13.58 6.38 5.88
N VAL A 101 12.92 6.09 4.78
CA VAL A 101 11.78 5.16 4.76
C VAL A 101 12.17 3.78 5.31
N ASP A 102 13.37 3.29 4.99
CA ASP A 102 13.86 1.99 5.47
C ASP A 102 13.83 1.86 7.01
N ASN A 103 14.12 2.96 7.73
CA ASN A 103 14.12 3.00 9.19
C ASN A 103 12.72 3.19 9.80
N MET A 104 11.73 3.50 8.97
CA MET A 104 10.33 3.69 9.39
C MET A 104 9.51 2.41 9.24
N ILE A 105 9.97 1.44 8.46
CA ILE A 105 9.19 0.24 8.11
C ILE A 105 8.89 -0.61 9.35
N VAL A 106 7.60 -0.87 9.59
CA VAL A 106 7.09 -1.86 10.54
C VAL A 106 6.77 -3.17 9.82
N LYS A 107 6.14 -3.06 8.64
CA LYS A 107 5.87 -4.18 7.75
C LYS A 107 5.82 -3.68 6.31
N GLU A 108 6.66 -4.24 5.45
CA GLU A 108 6.87 -3.77 4.08
C GLU A 108 5.63 -3.91 3.21
N ALA A 109 4.96 -5.05 3.24
CA ALA A 109 3.74 -5.31 2.49
C ALA A 109 2.63 -5.77 3.45
N VAL A 110 1.61 -4.94 3.64
CA VAL A 110 0.46 -5.25 4.52
C VAL A 110 -0.80 -5.58 3.76
N ALA A 111 -0.95 -5.09 2.53
CA ALA A 111 -2.09 -5.36 1.68
C ALA A 111 -1.79 -5.01 0.22
N MET A 112 -2.47 -5.66 -0.72
CA MET A 112 -2.50 -5.28 -2.13
C MET A 112 -3.69 -4.36 -2.38
N LYS A 113 -3.44 -3.15 -2.89
CA LYS A 113 -4.51 -2.20 -3.25
C LYS A 113 -5.25 -2.66 -4.49
N CYS A 114 -6.56 -2.64 -4.40
CA CYS A 114 -7.44 -2.73 -5.56
C CYS A 114 -8.57 -1.71 -5.46
N ALA A 115 -9.19 -1.39 -6.59
CA ALA A 115 -10.33 -0.49 -6.65
C ALA A 115 -11.38 -0.95 -7.65
N PHE A 116 -12.63 -0.75 -7.27
CA PHE A 116 -13.82 -1.04 -8.06
C PHE A 116 -14.66 0.22 -8.26
N GLY A 117 -15.41 0.27 -9.34
CA GLY A 117 -16.40 1.32 -9.55
C GLY A 117 -15.85 2.58 -10.19
N GLU A 118 -16.13 3.75 -9.61
CA GLU A 118 -15.99 5.04 -10.30
C GLU A 118 -14.54 5.43 -10.60
N ASN A 119 -13.63 5.25 -9.67
CA ASN A 119 -12.26 5.76 -9.81
C ASN A 119 -11.52 5.13 -10.99
N PRO A 120 -11.38 3.79 -11.13
CA PRO A 120 -10.76 3.19 -12.31
C PRO A 120 -11.48 3.56 -13.60
N LYS A 121 -12.82 3.57 -13.61
CA LYS A 121 -13.61 3.97 -14.79
C LYS A 121 -13.23 5.36 -15.26
N ARG A 122 -13.21 6.34 -14.36
CA ARG A 122 -12.92 7.74 -14.70
C ARG A 122 -11.46 7.94 -15.11
N CYS A 123 -10.52 7.35 -14.36
CA CYS A 123 -9.10 7.57 -14.60
C CYS A 123 -8.61 6.95 -15.90
N TYR A 124 -9.26 5.90 -16.38
CA TYR A 124 -8.83 5.15 -17.56
C TYR A 124 -9.80 5.20 -18.75
N LYS A 125 -10.87 6.00 -18.68
CA LYS A 125 -11.92 6.08 -19.70
C LYS A 125 -11.41 6.32 -21.14
N ASP A 126 -10.30 7.02 -21.28
CA ASP A 126 -9.71 7.38 -22.58
C ASP A 126 -8.47 6.50 -22.93
N LYS A 127 -8.17 5.49 -22.12
CA LYS A 127 -6.95 4.67 -22.25
C LYS A 127 -7.24 3.18 -22.46
N CYS A 128 -8.29 2.67 -21.84
CA CYS A 128 -8.69 1.27 -21.95
C CYS A 128 -10.17 1.09 -21.58
N ASP A 129 -10.65 -0.16 -21.64
CA ASP A 129 -12.01 -0.50 -21.21
C ASP A 129 -12.26 -0.04 -19.78
N SER A 130 -13.32 0.74 -19.54
CA SER A 130 -13.55 1.42 -18.29
C SER A 130 -14.99 1.27 -17.78
N THR A 131 -15.48 0.05 -17.76
CA THR A 131 -16.77 -0.31 -17.15
C THR A 131 -16.55 -1.13 -15.87
N ARG A 132 -17.58 -1.30 -15.04
CA ARG A 132 -17.51 -2.24 -13.91
C ARG A 132 -17.27 -3.67 -14.37
N MET A 133 -17.78 -4.05 -15.55
CA MET A 133 -17.55 -5.36 -16.16
C MET A 133 -16.08 -5.56 -16.49
N SER A 134 -15.44 -4.59 -17.13
CA SER A 134 -14.02 -4.66 -17.46
C SER A 134 -13.14 -4.63 -16.22
N THR A 135 -13.44 -3.78 -15.23
CA THR A 135 -12.74 -3.76 -13.94
C THR A 135 -12.74 -5.15 -13.28
N ALA A 136 -13.88 -5.80 -13.22
CA ALA A 136 -13.99 -7.15 -12.66
C ALA A 136 -13.28 -8.19 -13.54
N ALA A 137 -13.33 -8.05 -14.86
CA ALA A 137 -12.64 -8.95 -15.80
C ALA A 137 -11.11 -8.81 -15.66
N PHE A 138 -10.58 -7.60 -15.56
CA PHE A 138 -9.16 -7.35 -15.31
C PHE A 138 -8.68 -8.03 -14.02
N LEU A 139 -9.39 -7.84 -12.92
CA LEU A 139 -8.99 -8.45 -11.65
C LEU A 139 -9.02 -9.99 -11.73
N ARG A 140 -10.10 -10.57 -12.26
CA ARG A 140 -10.18 -12.03 -12.42
C ARG A 140 -9.07 -12.58 -13.32
N GLY A 141 -8.79 -11.90 -14.44
CA GLY A 141 -7.72 -12.26 -15.37
C GLY A 141 -6.33 -12.20 -14.73
N ALA A 142 -6.06 -11.14 -13.96
CA ALA A 142 -4.79 -10.98 -13.25
C ALA A 142 -4.57 -12.10 -12.22
N LEU A 143 -5.59 -12.40 -11.40
CA LEU A 143 -5.51 -13.46 -10.39
C LEU A 143 -5.41 -14.86 -11.03
N ALA A 144 -6.14 -15.12 -12.13
CA ALA A 144 -6.04 -16.38 -12.86
C ALA A 144 -4.64 -16.57 -13.45
N SER A 145 -4.08 -15.54 -14.09
CA SER A 145 -2.72 -15.57 -14.64
C SER A 145 -1.66 -15.78 -13.56
N ALA A 146 -1.80 -15.11 -12.41
CA ALA A 146 -0.89 -15.30 -11.29
C ALA A 146 -0.96 -16.72 -10.72
N ARG A 147 -2.16 -17.31 -10.64
CA ARG A 147 -2.35 -18.70 -10.19
C ARG A 147 -1.65 -19.70 -11.14
N ASP A 148 -1.85 -19.54 -12.44
CA ASP A 148 -1.18 -20.38 -13.44
C ASP A 148 0.35 -20.22 -13.38
N TYR A 149 0.83 -18.99 -13.26
CA TYR A 149 2.24 -18.68 -13.11
C TYR A 149 2.82 -19.34 -11.84
N GLY A 150 2.15 -19.21 -10.70
CA GLY A 150 2.57 -19.85 -9.44
C GLY A 150 2.57 -21.36 -9.51
N ALA A 151 1.57 -21.98 -10.17
CA ALA A 151 1.52 -23.41 -10.37
C ALA A 151 2.67 -23.92 -11.23
N ARG A 152 2.99 -23.24 -12.34
CA ARG A 152 4.17 -23.58 -13.18
C ARG A 152 5.48 -23.42 -12.41
N LYS A 153 5.61 -22.38 -11.62
CA LYS A 153 6.78 -22.14 -10.77
C LYS A 153 6.97 -23.26 -9.75
N ALA A 154 5.89 -23.69 -9.08
CA ALA A 154 5.92 -24.79 -8.14
C ALA A 154 6.25 -26.12 -8.82
N ALA A 155 5.68 -26.40 -10.01
CA ALA A 155 5.95 -27.62 -10.78
C ALA A 155 7.39 -27.72 -11.28
N ALA A 156 8.10 -26.59 -11.45
CA ALA A 156 9.51 -26.59 -11.81
C ALA A 156 10.41 -27.16 -10.71
N ASN A 157 9.97 -27.17 -9.46
CA ASN A 157 10.67 -27.78 -8.31
C ASN A 157 12.15 -27.41 -8.22
N GLY A 158 12.48 -26.12 -8.47
CA GLY A 158 13.85 -25.61 -8.45
C GLY A 158 14.66 -25.81 -9.74
N ASP A 159 14.13 -26.52 -10.71
CA ASP A 159 14.76 -26.67 -12.03
C ASP A 159 14.62 -25.39 -12.84
N VAL A 160 15.69 -24.62 -12.94
CA VAL A 160 15.73 -23.34 -13.64
C VAL A 160 15.34 -23.42 -15.11
N THR A 161 15.54 -24.60 -15.74
CA THR A 161 15.19 -24.80 -17.16
C THR A 161 13.69 -24.94 -17.39
N LYS A 162 12.93 -25.25 -16.35
CA LYS A 162 11.45 -25.40 -16.35
C LYS A 162 10.72 -24.21 -15.74
N MET A 163 11.46 -23.26 -15.15
CA MET A 163 10.85 -22.07 -14.56
C MET A 163 10.16 -21.23 -15.64
N PRO A 164 8.95 -20.73 -15.37
CA PRO A 164 8.33 -19.73 -16.26
C PRO A 164 9.21 -18.47 -16.32
N ALA A 165 9.15 -17.75 -17.44
CA ALA A 165 9.80 -16.46 -17.56
C ALA A 165 9.34 -15.53 -16.40
N TYR A 166 10.29 -14.83 -15.79
CA TYR A 166 9.99 -13.92 -14.67
C TYR A 166 8.99 -12.84 -15.10
N ASN A 167 7.95 -12.69 -14.30
CA ASN A 167 6.94 -11.65 -14.49
C ASN A 167 6.67 -10.95 -13.16
N GLN A 168 7.18 -9.73 -13.04
CA GLN A 168 7.12 -8.94 -11.81
C GLN A 168 5.67 -8.68 -11.33
N LYS A 169 4.73 -8.48 -12.25
CA LYS A 169 3.32 -8.27 -11.91
C LYS A 169 2.67 -9.53 -11.32
N LEU A 170 2.98 -10.69 -11.90
CA LEU A 170 2.44 -11.97 -11.42
C LEU A 170 3.08 -12.39 -10.10
N GLU A 171 4.40 -12.16 -9.93
CA GLU A 171 5.09 -12.38 -8.66
C GLU A 171 4.46 -11.59 -7.52
N ALA A 172 4.16 -10.31 -7.76
CA ALA A 172 3.56 -9.44 -6.75
C ALA A 172 2.15 -9.89 -6.30
N LEU A 173 1.46 -10.72 -7.08
CA LEU A 173 0.14 -11.26 -6.75
C LEU A 173 0.19 -12.61 -6.00
N LEU A 174 1.32 -13.30 -5.98
CA LEU A 174 1.43 -14.58 -5.27
C LEU A 174 1.11 -14.45 -3.78
N PRO A 175 1.60 -13.42 -3.04
CA PRO A 175 1.24 -13.22 -1.64
C PRO A 175 -0.26 -12.98 -1.38
N VAL A 176 -1.01 -12.54 -2.38
CA VAL A 176 -2.48 -12.43 -2.29
C VAL A 176 -3.14 -13.80 -2.42
N LEU A 177 -2.62 -14.64 -3.33
CA LEU A 177 -3.16 -15.98 -3.61
C LEU A 177 -2.87 -16.99 -2.48
N ASP A 178 -1.74 -16.85 -1.81
CA ASP A 178 -1.38 -17.67 -0.64
C ASP A 178 -1.88 -17.09 0.70
N HIS A 179 -2.66 -16.00 0.65
CA HIS A 179 -3.25 -15.32 1.80
C HIS A 179 -2.26 -14.70 2.79
N THR A 180 -1.01 -14.46 2.40
CA THR A 180 -0.02 -13.74 3.23
C THR A 180 -0.39 -12.28 3.40
N ILE A 181 -0.98 -11.66 2.36
CA ILE A 181 -1.54 -10.32 2.43
C ILE A 181 -2.97 -10.28 1.86
N PRO A 182 -3.88 -9.47 2.43
CA PRO A 182 -5.22 -9.29 1.91
C PRO A 182 -5.27 -8.34 0.70
N LEU A 183 -6.36 -8.40 -0.06
CA LEU A 183 -6.78 -7.32 -0.94
C LEU A 183 -7.41 -6.19 -0.10
N LYS A 184 -6.97 -4.97 -0.34
CA LYS A 184 -7.52 -3.75 0.25
C LYS A 184 -8.33 -3.01 -0.81
N ALA A 185 -9.64 -3.25 -0.80
CA ALA A 185 -10.55 -2.81 -1.85
C ALA A 185 -11.16 -1.43 -1.56
N HIS A 186 -11.12 -0.54 -2.54
CA HIS A 186 -11.93 0.68 -2.59
C HIS A 186 -13.19 0.42 -3.41
N ALA A 187 -14.34 0.71 -2.83
CA ALA A 187 -15.64 0.62 -3.48
C ALA A 187 -16.53 1.78 -3.02
N HIS A 188 -17.37 2.31 -3.93
CA HIS A 188 -18.31 3.40 -3.62
C HIS A 188 -19.71 2.90 -3.25
N GLN A 189 -20.05 1.72 -3.75
CA GLN A 189 -21.41 1.15 -3.62
C GLN A 189 -21.29 -0.33 -3.26
N ALA A 190 -22.34 -0.86 -2.66
CA ALA A 190 -22.40 -2.26 -2.22
C ALA A 190 -22.58 -3.28 -3.35
N ASN A 191 -22.84 -2.85 -4.58
CA ASN A 191 -23.08 -3.69 -5.76
C ASN A 191 -21.89 -3.78 -6.69
#